data_36899f53f3599ff6872b5f832db52840
#
_entry.id   36899f53f3599ff6872b5f832db52840
#
_cell.length_a   1.000
_cell.length_b   1.000
_cell.length_c   1.000
_cell.angle_alpha   90.00
_cell.angle_beta   90.00
_cell.angle_gamma   90.00
#
_symmetry.space_group_name_H-M   'P 1'
#
loop_
_entity.id
_entity.type
_entity.pdbx_description
1 polymer ?
#
loop_
_entity_poly.entity_id
_entity_poly.type
_entity_poly.pdbx_seq_one_letter_code
_entity_poly.pdbx_strand_id
1 'polypeptide(L)'
;MIGLVPAEKLVDYVGKEIGTSEWFEVDQERINQFADTTLDHQFIHVDPEKATPLFGSTIAHGFLSLSLIPHLTSQAVLAPENLKHVFNYGLD
;
A
#
# COMPACT_ATOMS: atom_id res chain seq x y z
N MET A 1 2.54 -12.66 4.08
CA MET A 1 3.22 -13.53 3.11
C MET A 1 2.56 -14.88 3.14
N ILE A 2 2.12 -15.38 2.00
CA ILE A 2 1.28 -16.58 1.94
C ILE A 2 2.00 -17.80 1.37
N GLY A 3 3.22 -17.68 0.88
CA GLY A 3 3.93 -18.83 0.40
C GLY A 3 5.41 -18.60 0.21
N LEU A 4 6.18 -19.64 0.42
CA LEU A 4 7.62 -19.66 0.16
C LEU A 4 7.89 -20.65 -0.95
N VAL A 5 8.70 -20.25 -1.91
CA VAL A 5 9.10 -21.10 -3.03
C VAL A 5 10.62 -21.00 -3.22
N PRO A 6 11.27 -22.04 -3.78
CA PRO A 6 12.65 -21.91 -4.20
C PRO A 6 12.81 -20.72 -5.15
N ALA A 7 13.87 -19.93 -5.00
CA ALA A 7 14.07 -18.73 -5.81
C ALA A 7 14.04 -19.02 -7.31
N GLU A 8 14.61 -20.15 -7.73
CA GLU A 8 14.63 -20.57 -9.13
C GLU A 8 13.25 -20.91 -9.70
N LYS A 9 12.25 -21.10 -8.83
CA LYS A 9 10.88 -21.38 -9.25
C LYS A 9 10.05 -20.11 -9.47
N LEU A 10 10.53 -18.95 -9.06
CA LEU A 10 9.79 -17.69 -9.22
C LEU A 10 9.48 -17.40 -10.68
N VAL A 11 10.35 -17.79 -11.60
CA VAL A 11 10.14 -17.57 -13.03
C VAL A 11 8.87 -18.24 -13.54
N ASP A 12 8.44 -19.35 -12.91
CA ASP A 12 7.25 -20.09 -13.32
C ASP A 12 5.95 -19.29 -13.06
N TYR A 13 6.03 -18.25 -12.24
CA TYR A 13 4.88 -17.41 -11.89
C TYR A 13 4.77 -16.15 -12.73
N VAL A 14 5.71 -15.92 -13.64
CA VAL A 14 5.65 -14.75 -14.52
C VAL A 14 4.36 -14.77 -15.33
N GLY A 15 3.63 -13.64 -15.31
CA GLY A 15 2.35 -13.53 -16.01
C GLY A 15 1.16 -14.11 -15.26
N LYS A 16 1.36 -14.62 -14.05
CA LYS A 16 0.30 -15.21 -13.22
C LYS A 16 -0.02 -14.33 -12.02
N GLU A 17 -1.28 -14.37 -11.58
CA GLU A 17 -1.66 -13.80 -10.29
C GLU A 17 -1.12 -14.69 -9.17
N ILE A 18 -0.31 -14.11 -8.28
CA ILE A 18 0.33 -14.86 -7.19
C ILE A 18 -0.36 -14.69 -5.85
N GLY A 19 -1.40 -13.87 -5.80
CA GLY A 19 -2.20 -13.69 -4.60
C GLY A 19 -3.00 -12.42 -4.66
N THR A 20 -3.90 -12.28 -3.69
CA THR A 20 -4.75 -11.09 -3.52
C THR A 20 -4.85 -10.81 -2.04
N SER A 21 -4.60 -9.57 -1.63
CA SER A 21 -4.75 -9.18 -0.24
C SER A 21 -6.23 -9.09 0.15
N GLU A 22 -6.48 -9.06 1.45
CA GLU A 22 -7.79 -8.65 1.95
C GLU A 22 -8.00 -7.16 1.70
N TRP A 23 -9.26 -6.73 1.72
CA TRP A 23 -9.59 -5.31 1.68
C TRP A 23 -9.00 -4.61 2.90
N PHE A 24 -8.51 -3.42 2.70
CA PHE A 24 -7.95 -2.58 3.76
C PHE A 24 -8.66 -1.23 3.72
N GLU A 25 -9.28 -0.85 4.83
CA GLU A 25 -9.97 0.43 4.92
C GLU A 25 -8.97 1.55 5.22
N VAL A 26 -8.98 2.57 4.37
CA VAL A 26 -8.21 3.79 4.60
C VAL A 26 -9.18 4.84 5.13
N ASP A 27 -9.28 4.96 6.45
CA ASP A 27 -10.20 5.88 7.10
C ASP A 27 -9.59 7.27 7.30
N GLN A 28 -10.42 8.21 7.78
CA GLN A 28 -10.00 9.59 7.99
C GLN A 28 -8.89 9.69 9.04
N GLU A 29 -8.94 8.88 10.08
CA GLU A 29 -7.90 8.89 11.11
C GLU A 29 -6.53 8.55 10.54
N ARG A 30 -6.46 7.54 9.67
CA ARG A 30 -5.19 7.16 9.03
C ARG A 30 -4.70 8.25 8.09
N ILE A 31 -5.59 8.87 7.36
CA ILE A 31 -5.24 9.99 6.48
C ILE A 31 -4.69 11.16 7.30
N ASN A 32 -5.33 11.49 8.42
CA ASN A 32 -4.86 12.54 9.31
C ASN A 32 -3.48 12.24 9.88
N GLN A 33 -3.23 11.00 10.27
CA GLN A 33 -1.92 10.58 10.77
C GLN A 33 -0.83 10.71 9.71
N PHE A 34 -1.14 10.35 8.48
CA PHE A 34 -0.21 10.50 7.37
C PHE A 34 0.08 11.97 7.08
N ALA A 35 -0.95 12.82 7.12
CA ALA A 35 -0.79 14.25 6.95
C ALA A 35 0.14 14.84 8.02
N ASP A 36 -0.01 14.41 9.26
CA ASP A 36 0.85 14.86 10.36
C ASP A 36 2.28 14.41 10.17
N THR A 37 2.47 13.18 9.70
CA THR A 37 3.79 12.60 9.51
C THR A 37 4.55 13.27 8.37
N THR A 38 3.85 13.63 7.30
CA THR A 38 4.46 14.16 6.07
C THR A 38 4.31 15.67 5.92
N LEU A 39 3.55 16.32 6.81
CA LEU A 39 3.28 17.74 6.80
C LEU A 39 2.45 18.19 5.58
N ASP A 40 1.71 17.28 4.99
CA ASP A 40 0.78 17.58 3.90
C ASP A 40 -0.65 17.64 4.41
N HIS A 41 -1.06 18.84 4.79
CA HIS A 41 -2.38 19.11 5.38
C HIS A 41 -3.31 19.82 4.39
N GLN A 42 -3.21 19.54 3.10
CA GLN A 42 -4.16 20.12 2.15
C GLN A 42 -5.59 19.73 2.51
N PHE A 43 -6.50 20.67 2.34
CA PHE A 43 -7.90 20.49 2.76
C PHE A 43 -8.57 19.26 2.13
N ILE A 44 -8.15 18.89 0.93
CA ILE A 44 -8.72 17.74 0.22
C ILE A 44 -8.51 16.42 0.98
N HIS A 45 -7.52 16.38 1.87
CA HIS A 45 -7.21 15.19 2.67
C HIS A 45 -7.78 15.28 4.07
N VAL A 46 -7.76 16.47 4.70
CA VAL A 46 -7.99 16.58 6.13
C VAL A 46 -9.24 17.37 6.54
N ASP A 47 -9.92 18.01 5.59
CA ASP A 47 -11.09 18.84 5.89
C ASP A 47 -12.32 18.30 5.17
N PRO A 48 -13.12 17.43 5.82
CA PRO A 48 -14.31 16.86 5.20
C PRO A 48 -15.33 17.91 4.76
N GLU A 49 -15.49 19.01 5.52
CA GLU A 49 -16.47 20.06 5.17
C GLU A 49 -16.14 20.73 3.85
N LYS A 50 -14.86 20.99 3.59
CA LYS A 50 -14.43 21.65 2.35
C LYS A 50 -14.29 20.67 1.20
N ALA A 51 -13.87 19.44 1.46
CA ALA A 51 -13.63 18.45 0.41
C ALA A 51 -14.91 17.81 -0.11
N THR A 52 -15.89 17.56 0.76
CA THR A 52 -17.11 16.85 0.38
C THR A 52 -17.89 17.53 -0.75
N PRO A 53 -18.08 18.86 -0.80
CA PRO A 53 -18.76 19.48 -1.92
C PRO A 53 -18.06 19.30 -3.27
N LEU A 54 -16.75 19.09 -3.26
CA LEU A 54 -15.96 18.96 -4.47
C LEU A 54 -15.80 17.50 -4.93
N PHE A 55 -15.65 16.57 -3.98
CA PHE A 55 -15.28 15.18 -4.28
C PHE A 55 -16.22 14.14 -3.68
N GLY A 56 -17.22 14.56 -2.91
CA GLY A 56 -18.09 13.62 -2.19
C GLY A 56 -17.52 13.12 -0.87
N SER A 57 -16.25 13.33 -0.63
CA SER A 57 -15.54 12.98 0.59
C SER A 57 -14.16 13.62 0.56
N THR A 58 -13.37 13.42 1.62
CA THR A 58 -11.94 13.64 1.52
C THR A 58 -11.29 12.54 0.65
N ILE A 59 -10.08 12.80 0.23
CA ILE A 59 -9.30 11.90 -0.62
C ILE A 59 -8.02 11.53 0.12
N ALA A 60 -7.67 10.25 0.13
CA ALA A 60 -6.39 9.81 0.68
C ALA A 60 -5.24 10.37 -0.16
N HIS A 61 -4.13 10.67 0.49
CA HIS A 61 -2.90 11.04 -0.22
C HIS A 61 -2.49 9.88 -1.14
N GLY A 62 -2.10 10.19 -2.36
CA GLY A 62 -1.55 9.16 -3.27
C GLY A 62 -0.35 8.45 -2.65
N PHE A 63 0.50 9.19 -1.95
CA PHE A 63 1.67 8.60 -1.27
C PHE A 63 1.30 7.73 -0.09
N LEU A 64 0.18 7.98 0.59
CA LEU A 64 -0.32 7.05 1.60
C LEU A 64 -0.68 5.70 0.95
N SER A 65 -1.43 5.74 -0.13
CA SER A 65 -1.81 4.53 -0.87
C SER A 65 -0.58 3.77 -1.34
N LEU A 66 0.42 4.46 -1.88
CA LEU A 66 1.67 3.87 -2.31
C LEU A 66 2.42 3.22 -1.13
N SER A 67 2.42 3.88 0.02
CA SER A 67 3.10 3.42 1.23
C SER A 67 2.49 2.14 1.82
N LEU A 68 1.26 1.81 1.46
CA LEU A 68 0.59 0.59 1.93
C LEU A 68 1.00 -0.66 1.14
N ILE A 69 1.72 -0.51 0.05
CA ILE A 69 2.14 -1.65 -0.79
C ILE A 69 2.86 -2.74 0.02
N PRO A 70 3.86 -2.44 0.88
CA PRO A 70 4.51 -3.50 1.65
C PRO A 70 3.56 -4.28 2.53
N HIS A 71 2.61 -3.60 3.19
CA HIS A 71 1.61 -4.26 4.02
C HIS A 71 0.71 -5.18 3.19
N LEU A 72 0.18 -4.66 2.09
CA LEU A 72 -0.76 -5.41 1.25
C LEU A 72 -0.07 -6.59 0.57
N THR A 73 1.14 -6.39 0.07
CA THR A 73 1.87 -7.47 -0.59
C THR A 73 2.35 -8.54 0.39
N SER A 74 2.59 -8.18 1.66
CA SER A 74 2.96 -9.16 2.66
C SER A 74 1.88 -10.23 2.89
N GLN A 75 0.63 -9.92 2.56
CA GLN A 75 -0.49 -10.86 2.68
C GLN A 75 -0.67 -11.72 1.43
N ALA A 76 -0.13 -11.32 0.31
CA ALA A 76 -0.57 -11.81 -0.99
C ALA A 76 0.52 -12.40 -1.86
N VAL A 77 1.78 -12.02 -1.67
CA VAL A 77 2.84 -12.41 -2.60
C VAL A 77 3.60 -13.63 -2.14
N LEU A 78 4.14 -14.37 -3.12
CA LEU A 78 5.12 -15.41 -2.87
C LEU A 78 6.48 -14.78 -2.60
N ALA A 79 7.28 -15.46 -1.79
CA ALA A 79 8.64 -15.02 -1.51
C ALA A 79 9.61 -16.19 -1.71
N PRO A 80 10.86 -15.90 -2.09
CA PRO A 80 11.87 -16.96 -2.18
C PRO A 80 12.20 -17.50 -0.79
N GLU A 81 12.42 -18.81 -0.71
CA GLU A 81 13.00 -19.44 0.47
C GLU A 81 14.37 -18.81 0.75
N ASN A 82 14.80 -18.82 1.97
CA ASN A 82 16.09 -18.26 2.38
C ASN A 82 16.23 -16.75 2.20
N LEU A 83 15.13 -16.05 1.97
CA LEU A 83 15.14 -14.59 1.95
C LEU A 83 15.51 -14.06 3.34
N LYS A 84 16.57 -13.26 3.41
CA LYS A 84 17.05 -12.71 4.68
C LYS A 84 16.61 -11.25 4.89
N HIS A 85 16.65 -10.45 3.82
CA HIS A 85 16.36 -9.03 3.89
C HIS A 85 15.61 -8.58 2.65
N VAL A 86 14.70 -7.62 2.84
CA VAL A 86 14.02 -6.93 1.76
C VAL A 86 14.14 -5.44 2.01
N PHE A 87 14.63 -4.72 1.03
CA PHE A 87 14.77 -3.27 1.11
C PHE A 87 14.01 -2.61 -0.02
N ASN A 88 13.30 -1.53 0.31
CA ASN A 88 12.75 -0.66 -0.73
C ASN A 88 13.88 0.17 -1.30
N TYR A 89 14.19 -0.04 -2.57
CA TYR A 89 15.26 0.66 -3.27
C TYR A 89 14.77 1.86 -4.07
N GLY A 90 13.47 1.95 -4.26
CA GLY A 90 12.84 3.02 -5.03
C GLY A 90 11.81 2.51 -6.01
N LEU A 91 11.41 3.41 -6.87
CA LEU A 91 10.38 3.16 -7.89
C LEU A 91 10.91 3.64 -9.24
N ASP A 92 10.47 2.96 -10.28
CA ASP A 92 10.70 3.39 -11.66
C ASP A 92 9.48 4.14 -12.21
#